data_d022e0ab2610578ad0b80b3181f2ab8d
#
_entry.id   d022e0ab2610578ad0b80b3181f2ab8d
#
_cell.length_a   1.000
_cell.length_b   1.000
_cell.length_c   1.000
_cell.angle_alpha   90.00
_cell.angle_beta   90.00
_cell.angle_gamma   90.00
#
_symmetry.space_group_name_H-M   'P 1'
#
loop_
_entity.id
_entity.type
_entity.pdbx_description
1 polymer ?
#
loop_
_entity_poly.entity_id
_entity_poly.type
_entity_poly.pdbx_seq_one_letter_code
_entity_poly.pdbx_strand_id
1 'polypeptide(L)'
;MGMASSGVGMYYLRVFLVGFGFCLFGLVGLLGNVIFIPMVLLRLQRYKKIQFFSRDLVRWSWFLYLQGLRITGVISYESRITYHYRQKQLIIANHPSLLDVVFLLASIPRANCVVKESLQCNIFLQFAIKACGYIANSSTEALLERSIKALNNQESLIIFPEGTRTKAEICFHKAVSYLAIHGAESIKMLYIDAHQNALKKEQKWYNVPTKRLTYKIYDLGEQNLLDFEINKTNPLRVRALHCLLNQIYQTQQKERNGTTKYD
;
A
#
# COMPACT_ATOMS: atom_id res chain seq x y z
N MET A 1 -18.67 -38.39 13.97
CA MET A 1 -17.53 -38.52 13.05
C MET A 1 -17.55 -37.54 11.84
N GLY A 2 -18.64 -36.83 11.59
CA GLY A 2 -18.81 -35.94 10.40
C GLY A 2 -18.26 -34.51 10.53
N MET A 3 -18.02 -33.95 11.72
CA MET A 3 -17.60 -32.56 11.91
C MET A 3 -16.10 -32.31 11.67
N ALA A 4 -15.24 -33.30 11.86
CA ALA A 4 -13.78 -33.13 11.61
C ALA A 4 -13.44 -33.15 10.12
N SER A 5 -14.20 -33.86 9.30
CA SER A 5 -13.99 -33.95 7.83
C SER A 5 -14.33 -32.66 7.09
N SER A 6 -15.36 -31.92 7.54
CA SER A 6 -15.75 -30.65 6.90
C SER A 6 -14.73 -29.52 7.10
N GLY A 7 -14.03 -29.48 8.24
CA GLY A 7 -13.00 -28.49 8.52
C GLY A 7 -11.74 -28.68 7.66
N VAL A 8 -11.34 -29.92 7.43
CA VAL A 8 -10.19 -30.27 6.60
C VAL A 8 -10.44 -29.94 5.12
N GLY A 9 -11.61 -30.28 4.59
CA GLY A 9 -11.98 -29.93 3.21
C GLY A 9 -12.03 -28.41 3.00
N MET A 10 -12.55 -27.65 3.96
CA MET A 10 -12.59 -26.18 3.88
C MET A 10 -11.19 -25.57 3.91
N TYR A 11 -10.26 -26.10 4.68
CA TYR A 11 -8.87 -25.65 4.68
C TYR A 11 -8.20 -25.83 3.32
N TYR A 12 -8.28 -27.01 2.71
CA TYR A 12 -7.69 -27.27 1.39
C TYR A 12 -8.32 -26.42 0.29
N LEU A 13 -9.63 -26.21 0.32
CA LEU A 13 -10.30 -25.28 -0.58
C LEU A 13 -9.74 -23.86 -0.45
N ARG A 14 -9.51 -23.39 0.77
CA ARG A 14 -8.92 -22.07 1.04
C ARG A 14 -7.48 -21.97 0.51
N VAL A 15 -6.64 -22.96 0.75
CA VAL A 15 -5.28 -23.02 0.21
C VAL A 15 -5.31 -22.96 -1.32
N PHE A 16 -6.19 -23.75 -1.95
CA PHE A 16 -6.37 -23.75 -3.40
C PHE A 16 -6.79 -22.36 -3.92
N LEU A 17 -7.80 -21.71 -3.31
CA LEU A 17 -8.28 -20.40 -3.71
C LEU A 17 -7.22 -19.30 -3.53
N VAL A 18 -6.43 -19.34 -2.46
CA VAL A 18 -5.31 -18.41 -2.26
C VAL A 18 -4.21 -18.65 -3.29
N GLY A 19 -3.86 -19.92 -3.57
CA GLY A 19 -2.92 -20.27 -4.64
C GLY A 19 -3.40 -19.81 -6.01
N PHE A 20 -4.68 -19.99 -6.32
CA PHE A 20 -5.30 -19.44 -7.52
C PHE A 20 -5.19 -17.92 -7.60
N GLY A 21 -5.40 -17.22 -6.45
CA GLY A 21 -5.19 -15.78 -6.36
C GLY A 21 -3.75 -15.37 -6.72
N PHE A 22 -2.73 -16.10 -6.26
CA PHE A 22 -1.34 -15.85 -6.66
C PHE A 22 -1.08 -16.12 -8.15
N CYS A 23 -1.68 -17.18 -8.72
CA CYS A 23 -1.60 -17.43 -10.16
C CYS A 23 -2.26 -16.30 -10.95
N LEU A 24 -3.43 -15.83 -10.52
CA LEU A 24 -4.12 -14.70 -11.15
C LEU A 24 -3.27 -13.42 -11.06
N PHE A 25 -2.62 -13.16 -9.92
CA PHE A 25 -1.67 -12.04 -9.76
C PHE A 25 -0.54 -12.12 -10.79
N GLY A 26 0.08 -13.29 -10.93
CA GLY A 26 1.14 -13.51 -11.93
C GLY A 26 0.64 -13.30 -13.35
N LEU A 27 -0.55 -13.82 -13.68
CA LEU A 27 -1.17 -13.67 -14.99
C LEU A 27 -1.44 -12.20 -15.33
N VAL A 28 -2.02 -11.43 -14.39
CA VAL A 28 -2.25 -9.99 -14.57
C VAL A 28 -0.94 -9.25 -14.82
N GLY A 29 0.13 -9.60 -14.09
CA GLY A 29 1.46 -9.03 -14.30
C GLY A 29 2.04 -9.37 -15.68
N LEU A 30 1.92 -10.63 -16.14
CA LEU A 30 2.38 -11.06 -17.46
C LEU A 30 1.61 -10.37 -18.60
N LEU A 31 0.27 -10.30 -18.49
CA LEU A 31 -0.55 -9.59 -19.47
C LEU A 31 -0.23 -8.10 -19.50
N GLY A 32 0.01 -7.50 -18.35
CA GLY A 32 0.45 -6.10 -18.24
C GLY A 32 1.79 -5.89 -18.97
N ASN A 33 2.70 -6.84 -18.94
CA ASN A 33 3.99 -6.74 -19.63
C ASN A 33 3.86 -6.58 -21.15
N VAL A 34 2.80 -7.12 -21.78
CA VAL A 34 2.53 -6.91 -23.21
C VAL A 34 2.43 -5.42 -23.54
N ILE A 35 1.86 -4.63 -22.63
CA ILE A 35 1.70 -3.18 -22.78
C ILE A 35 2.95 -2.44 -22.27
N PHE A 36 3.45 -2.81 -21.10
CA PHE A 36 4.50 -2.05 -20.42
C PHE A 36 5.90 -2.27 -21.02
N ILE A 37 6.21 -3.44 -21.60
CA ILE A 37 7.51 -3.71 -22.24
C ILE A 37 7.76 -2.72 -23.39
N PRO A 38 6.87 -2.60 -24.43
CA PRO A 38 7.11 -1.63 -25.51
C PRO A 38 7.18 -0.19 -25.00
N MET A 39 6.36 0.18 -24.00
CA MET A 39 6.41 1.52 -23.41
C MET A 39 7.78 1.83 -22.78
N VAL A 40 8.37 0.85 -22.08
CA VAL A 40 9.69 1.02 -21.44
C VAL A 40 10.82 0.99 -22.47
N LEU A 41 10.76 0.09 -23.45
CA LEU A 41 11.76 0.00 -24.54
C LEU A 41 11.82 1.29 -25.36
N LEU A 42 10.65 1.86 -25.69
CA LEU A 42 10.54 3.15 -26.40
C LEU A 42 10.76 4.37 -25.49
N ARG A 43 11.11 4.14 -24.23
CA ARG A 43 11.36 5.18 -23.22
C ARG A 43 10.20 6.17 -23.01
N LEU A 44 8.95 5.75 -23.28
CA LEU A 44 7.74 6.58 -23.16
C LEU A 44 7.44 6.99 -21.71
N GLN A 45 7.94 6.22 -20.73
CA GLN A 45 7.84 6.55 -19.29
C GLN A 45 8.53 7.87 -18.90
N ARG A 46 9.26 8.53 -19.80
CA ARG A 46 9.80 9.89 -19.60
C ARG A 46 8.71 10.95 -19.60
N TYR A 47 7.59 10.68 -20.27
CA TYR A 47 6.47 11.62 -20.38
C TYR A 47 5.48 11.41 -19.23
N LYS A 48 5.18 12.46 -18.48
CA LYS A 48 4.23 12.45 -17.36
C LYS A 48 2.85 11.88 -17.70
N LYS A 49 2.31 12.25 -18.86
CA LYS A 49 1.02 11.74 -19.33
C LYS A 49 1.02 10.21 -19.44
N ILE A 50 2.13 9.63 -19.90
CA ILE A 50 2.30 8.19 -20.05
C ILE A 50 2.43 7.53 -18.67
N GLN A 51 3.16 8.13 -17.73
CA GLN A 51 3.21 7.62 -16.35
C GLN A 51 1.82 7.60 -15.71
N PHE A 52 1.04 8.67 -15.86
CA PHE A 52 -0.33 8.73 -15.34
C PHE A 52 -1.25 7.70 -16.00
N PHE A 53 -1.17 7.53 -17.32
CA PHE A 53 -1.89 6.47 -18.01
C PHE A 53 -1.52 5.08 -17.49
N SER A 54 -0.21 4.82 -17.31
CA SER A 54 0.28 3.56 -16.74
C SER A 54 -0.24 3.30 -15.33
N ARG A 55 -0.29 4.35 -14.49
CA ARG A 55 -0.84 4.27 -13.13
C ARG A 55 -2.35 4.01 -13.14
N ASP A 56 -3.09 4.65 -14.04
CA ASP A 56 -4.52 4.39 -14.21
C ASP A 56 -4.77 2.94 -14.68
N LEU A 57 -3.96 2.42 -15.60
CA LEU A 57 -4.04 1.03 -16.04
C LEU A 57 -3.72 0.04 -14.90
N VAL A 58 -2.67 0.29 -14.14
CA VAL A 58 -2.32 -0.50 -12.95
C VAL A 58 -3.43 -0.44 -11.92
N ARG A 59 -4.01 0.73 -11.68
CA ARG A 59 -5.15 0.91 -10.78
C ARG A 59 -6.33 0.02 -11.16
N TRP A 60 -6.75 0.06 -12.42
CA TRP A 60 -7.85 -0.76 -12.92
C TRP A 60 -7.54 -2.26 -12.87
N SER A 61 -6.30 -2.66 -13.19
CA SER A 61 -5.86 -4.05 -13.09
C SER A 61 -5.96 -4.56 -11.64
N TRP A 62 -5.51 -3.78 -10.67
CA TRP A 62 -5.62 -4.13 -9.25
C TRP A 62 -7.05 -4.11 -8.74
N PHE A 63 -7.86 -3.17 -9.21
CA PHE A 63 -9.29 -3.16 -8.88
C PHE A 63 -9.97 -4.45 -9.35
N LEU A 64 -9.78 -4.84 -10.61
CA LEU A 64 -10.34 -6.09 -11.15
C LEU A 64 -9.82 -7.32 -10.42
N TYR A 65 -8.53 -7.35 -10.10
CA TYR A 65 -7.93 -8.42 -9.30
C TYR A 65 -8.60 -8.56 -7.92
N LEU A 66 -8.79 -7.45 -7.21
CA LEU A 66 -9.47 -7.45 -5.91
C LEU A 66 -10.93 -7.90 -6.02
N GLN A 67 -11.65 -7.51 -7.08
CA GLN A 67 -13.00 -8.01 -7.33
C GLN A 67 -13.01 -9.53 -7.58
N GLY A 68 -12.05 -10.03 -8.34
CA GLY A 68 -11.87 -11.48 -8.54
C GLY A 68 -11.65 -12.23 -7.20
N LEU A 69 -10.77 -11.74 -6.34
CA LEU A 69 -10.55 -12.33 -5.01
C LEU A 69 -11.78 -12.23 -4.10
N ARG A 70 -12.59 -11.18 -4.24
CA ARG A 70 -13.83 -11.01 -3.49
C ARG A 70 -14.91 -11.98 -3.96
N ILE A 71 -15.10 -12.13 -5.27
CA ILE A 71 -16.08 -13.05 -5.88
C ILE A 71 -15.75 -14.50 -5.54
N THR A 72 -14.47 -14.88 -5.61
CA THR A 72 -14.01 -16.24 -5.23
C THR A 72 -14.07 -16.48 -3.71
N GLY A 73 -14.41 -15.47 -2.91
CA GLY A 73 -14.53 -15.58 -1.47
C GLY A 73 -13.18 -15.71 -0.74
N VAL A 74 -12.06 -15.43 -1.39
CA VAL A 74 -10.73 -15.40 -0.76
C VAL A 74 -10.65 -14.27 0.25
N ILE A 75 -11.08 -13.07 -0.16
CA ILE A 75 -11.09 -11.87 0.67
C ILE A 75 -12.50 -11.31 0.84
N SER A 76 -12.68 -10.56 1.92
CA SER A 76 -13.75 -9.58 2.10
C SER A 76 -13.09 -8.27 2.47
N TYR A 77 -13.45 -7.17 1.83
CA TYR A 77 -12.91 -5.88 2.20
C TYR A 77 -13.97 -4.79 2.22
N GLU A 78 -13.83 -3.90 3.17
CA GLU A 78 -14.61 -2.68 3.33
C GLU A 78 -13.64 -1.49 3.27
N SER A 79 -13.87 -0.56 2.37
CA SER A 79 -13.09 0.67 2.26
C SER A 79 -14.01 1.85 2.47
N ARG A 80 -13.70 2.66 3.47
CA ARG A 80 -14.38 3.94 3.75
C ARG A 80 -13.55 5.13 3.28
N ILE A 81 -12.70 4.91 2.29
CA ILE A 81 -11.87 5.97 1.73
C ILE A 81 -12.69 6.70 0.67
N THR A 82 -12.96 7.97 0.91
CA THR A 82 -13.32 8.91 -0.14
C THR A 82 -12.05 9.66 -0.53
N TYR A 83 -11.49 9.34 -1.70
CA TYR A 83 -10.26 9.97 -2.15
C TYR A 83 -10.51 10.79 -3.42
N HIS A 84 -10.22 12.07 -3.32
CA HIS A 84 -10.10 12.97 -4.46
C HIS A 84 -8.61 13.20 -4.74
N TYR A 85 -8.19 13.06 -6.00
CA TYR A 85 -6.80 13.31 -6.37
C TYR A 85 -6.38 14.72 -5.94
N ARG A 86 -5.31 14.79 -5.15
CA ARG A 86 -4.69 16.04 -4.73
C ARG A 86 -3.22 16.02 -5.10
N GLN A 87 -2.74 17.14 -5.61
CA GLN A 87 -1.33 17.33 -5.91
C GLN A 87 -0.53 17.49 -4.61
N LYS A 88 0.75 17.15 -4.65
CA LYS A 88 1.69 17.28 -3.51
C LYS A 88 1.18 16.67 -2.20
N GLN A 89 0.37 15.63 -2.29
CA GLN A 89 -0.15 14.94 -1.11
C GLN A 89 0.69 13.70 -0.81
N LEU A 90 1.16 13.59 0.41
CA LEU A 90 1.75 12.36 0.94
C LEU A 90 0.66 11.49 1.55
N ILE A 91 0.54 10.25 1.09
CA ILE A 91 -0.45 9.29 1.56
C ILE A 91 0.29 8.21 2.33
N ILE A 92 -0.02 8.07 3.60
CA ILE A 92 0.61 7.08 4.47
C ILE A 92 -0.40 6.06 4.98
N ALA A 93 0.07 4.82 5.16
CA ALA A 93 -0.68 3.75 5.80
C ALA A 93 0.25 2.83 6.59
N ASN A 94 -0.28 2.13 7.60
CA ASN A 94 0.39 0.97 8.18
C ASN A 94 0.38 -0.19 7.17
N HIS A 95 1.24 -1.20 7.38
CA HIS A 95 1.48 -2.27 6.40
C HIS A 95 1.32 -3.69 6.99
N PRO A 96 0.10 -4.09 7.42
CA PRO A 96 -0.10 -5.39 8.05
C PRO A 96 0.08 -6.59 7.12
N SER A 97 -0.18 -6.46 5.81
CA SER A 97 -0.23 -7.59 4.88
C SER A 97 0.43 -7.33 3.53
N LEU A 98 0.50 -8.37 2.69
CA LEU A 98 1.00 -8.26 1.32
C LEU A 98 0.05 -7.49 0.40
N LEU A 99 -1.26 -7.50 0.67
CA LEU A 99 -2.27 -6.91 -0.22
C LEU A 99 -2.48 -5.40 -0.01
N ASP A 100 -1.86 -4.80 1.00
CA ASP A 100 -2.10 -3.39 1.35
C ASP A 100 -1.77 -2.43 0.21
N VAL A 101 -0.64 -2.66 -0.47
CA VAL A 101 -0.23 -1.88 -1.64
C VAL A 101 -1.27 -2.00 -2.76
N VAL A 102 -1.81 -3.21 -2.97
CA VAL A 102 -2.83 -3.48 -3.99
C VAL A 102 -4.12 -2.72 -3.69
N PHE A 103 -4.57 -2.72 -2.42
CA PHE A 103 -5.74 -1.95 -2.00
C PHE A 103 -5.56 -0.45 -2.25
N LEU A 104 -4.41 0.12 -1.86
CA LEU A 104 -4.17 1.55 -2.02
C LEU A 104 -4.04 1.94 -3.49
N LEU A 105 -3.28 1.16 -4.30
CA LEU A 105 -3.14 1.42 -5.73
C LEU A 105 -4.45 1.26 -6.50
N ALA A 106 -5.33 0.34 -6.09
CA ALA A 106 -6.66 0.19 -6.68
C ALA A 106 -7.61 1.35 -6.33
N SER A 107 -7.45 1.95 -5.14
CA SER A 107 -8.35 2.98 -4.62
C SER A 107 -7.92 4.39 -4.99
N ILE A 108 -6.61 4.68 -5.03
CA ILE A 108 -6.07 6.02 -5.17
C ILE A 108 -5.63 6.27 -6.62
N PRO A 109 -6.29 7.19 -7.35
CA PRO A 109 -5.96 7.44 -8.75
C PRO A 109 -4.60 8.12 -8.90
N ARG A 110 -3.85 7.74 -9.92
CA ARG A 110 -2.62 8.38 -10.40
C ARG A 110 -1.50 8.59 -9.38
N ALA A 111 -1.62 8.00 -8.18
CA ALA A 111 -0.60 8.12 -7.15
C ALA A 111 0.71 7.47 -7.57
N ASN A 112 1.82 8.12 -7.26
CA ASN A 112 3.13 7.49 -7.23
C ASN A 112 3.21 6.59 -5.99
N CYS A 113 4.10 5.62 -6.00
CA CYS A 113 4.25 4.68 -4.88
C CYS A 113 5.71 4.36 -4.62
N VAL A 114 6.06 4.31 -3.33
CA VAL A 114 7.35 3.76 -2.92
C VAL A 114 7.24 2.24 -2.90
N VAL A 115 8.14 1.57 -3.62
CA VAL A 115 8.16 0.11 -3.76
C VAL A 115 9.50 -0.46 -3.30
N LYS A 116 9.49 -1.71 -2.84
CA LYS A 116 10.72 -2.40 -2.46
C LYS A 116 11.64 -2.54 -3.68
N GLU A 117 12.93 -2.26 -3.52
CA GLU A 117 13.92 -2.30 -4.60
C GLU A 117 13.93 -3.64 -5.33
N SER A 118 13.86 -4.76 -4.61
CA SER A 118 13.85 -6.10 -5.21
C SER A 118 12.70 -6.34 -6.20
N LEU A 119 11.62 -5.56 -6.16
CA LEU A 119 10.52 -5.66 -7.12
C LEU A 119 10.88 -5.12 -8.50
N GLN A 120 11.95 -4.32 -8.60
CA GLN A 120 12.45 -3.85 -9.90
C GLN A 120 13.07 -4.95 -10.77
N CYS A 121 13.39 -6.11 -10.16
CA CYS A 121 13.89 -7.29 -10.87
C CYS A 121 12.81 -8.39 -10.98
N ASN A 122 11.60 -8.15 -10.46
CA ASN A 122 10.52 -9.14 -10.52
C ASN A 122 9.91 -9.19 -11.92
N ILE A 123 9.92 -10.37 -12.55
CA ILE A 123 9.47 -10.57 -13.93
C ILE A 123 8.02 -10.15 -14.20
N PHE A 124 7.16 -10.20 -13.19
CA PHE A 124 5.75 -9.82 -13.29
C PHE A 124 5.50 -8.32 -13.13
N LEU A 125 6.39 -7.60 -12.42
CA LEU A 125 6.12 -6.22 -11.98
C LEU A 125 7.11 -5.18 -12.50
N GLN A 126 8.31 -5.58 -12.90
CA GLN A 126 9.41 -4.64 -13.21
C GLN A 126 9.05 -3.61 -14.28
N PHE A 127 8.35 -4.02 -15.33
CA PHE A 127 8.01 -3.11 -16.43
C PHE A 127 6.87 -2.17 -16.05
N ALA A 128 5.88 -2.66 -15.29
CA ALA A 128 4.84 -1.82 -14.72
C ALA A 128 5.41 -0.77 -13.76
N ILE A 129 6.33 -1.16 -12.86
CA ILE A 129 7.03 -0.27 -11.93
C ILE A 129 7.78 0.83 -12.71
N LYS A 130 8.52 0.46 -13.76
CA LYS A 130 9.26 1.41 -14.60
C LYS A 130 8.32 2.33 -15.39
N ALA A 131 7.26 1.78 -16.00
CA ALA A 131 6.30 2.56 -16.78
C ALA A 131 5.52 3.57 -15.92
N CYS A 132 5.16 3.19 -14.69
CA CYS A 132 4.51 4.06 -13.73
C CYS A 132 5.44 5.11 -13.11
N GLY A 133 6.76 4.93 -13.23
CA GLY A 133 7.74 5.78 -12.56
C GLY A 133 7.70 5.65 -11.03
N TYR A 134 7.39 4.45 -10.50
CA TYR A 134 7.39 4.18 -9.06
C TYR A 134 8.80 4.27 -8.47
N ILE A 135 8.88 4.71 -7.22
CA ILE A 135 10.13 5.03 -6.53
C ILE A 135 10.63 3.80 -5.78
N ALA A 136 11.84 3.32 -6.11
CA ALA A 136 12.45 2.24 -5.36
C ALA A 136 12.98 2.72 -4.01
N ASN A 137 12.72 1.94 -2.96
CA ASN A 137 13.32 2.10 -1.64
C ASN A 137 14.71 1.44 -1.63
N SER A 138 15.71 2.15 -2.18
CA SER A 138 17.11 1.70 -2.25
C SER A 138 17.91 2.17 -1.03
N SER A 139 18.29 3.45 -1.00
CA SER A 139 18.91 4.10 0.16
C SER A 139 17.97 5.21 0.68
N THR A 140 18.15 5.60 1.95
CA THR A 140 17.34 6.66 2.57
C THR A 140 17.49 7.98 1.82
N GLU A 141 18.71 8.34 1.42
CA GLU A 141 19.00 9.59 0.70
C GLU A 141 18.34 9.60 -0.67
N ALA A 142 18.53 8.54 -1.47
CA ALA A 142 17.94 8.42 -2.80
C ALA A 142 16.40 8.37 -2.75
N LEU A 143 15.84 7.71 -1.74
CA LEU A 143 14.40 7.68 -1.49
C LEU A 143 13.86 9.09 -1.22
N LEU A 144 14.48 9.83 -0.31
CA LEU A 144 14.06 11.19 0.05
C LEU A 144 14.16 12.13 -1.15
N GLU A 145 15.28 12.14 -1.85
CA GLU A 145 15.49 12.98 -3.03
C GLU A 145 14.42 12.72 -4.10
N ARG A 146 14.23 11.46 -4.49
CA ARG A 146 13.25 11.09 -5.54
C ARG A 146 11.82 11.37 -5.10
N SER A 147 11.50 11.16 -3.84
CA SER A 147 10.16 11.40 -3.28
C SER A 147 9.84 12.88 -3.20
N ILE A 148 10.77 13.72 -2.73
CA ILE A 148 10.62 15.18 -2.70
C ILE A 148 10.48 15.71 -4.14
N LYS A 149 11.30 15.21 -5.08
CA LYS A 149 11.20 15.56 -6.49
C LYS A 149 9.84 15.21 -7.10
N ALA A 150 9.27 14.03 -6.77
CA ALA A 150 7.95 13.64 -7.23
C ALA A 150 6.86 14.56 -6.69
N LEU A 151 6.87 14.86 -5.38
CA LEU A 151 5.94 15.79 -4.75
C LEU A 151 6.06 17.21 -5.34
N ASN A 152 7.26 17.72 -5.52
CA ASN A 152 7.50 19.03 -6.17
C ASN A 152 7.02 19.06 -7.62
N ASN A 153 6.99 17.92 -8.28
CA ASN A 153 6.39 17.75 -9.60
C ASN A 153 4.87 17.58 -9.57
N GLN A 154 4.21 17.96 -8.49
CA GLN A 154 2.75 17.95 -8.33
C GLN A 154 2.15 16.53 -8.27
N GLU A 155 2.94 15.51 -7.92
CA GLU A 155 2.45 14.15 -7.77
C GLU A 155 1.95 13.91 -6.33
N SER A 156 0.97 13.01 -6.16
CA SER A 156 0.68 12.38 -4.88
C SER A 156 1.55 11.13 -4.73
N LEU A 157 1.94 10.80 -3.51
CA LEU A 157 2.87 9.71 -3.21
C LEU A 157 2.36 8.81 -2.09
N ILE A 158 2.23 7.52 -2.37
CA ILE A 158 1.93 6.50 -1.36
C ILE A 158 3.24 5.98 -0.76
N ILE A 159 3.32 5.96 0.56
CA ILE A 159 4.45 5.38 1.30
C ILE A 159 3.95 4.65 2.55
N PHE A 160 4.61 3.54 2.88
CA PHE A 160 4.43 2.82 4.14
C PHE A 160 5.55 3.23 5.09
N PRO A 161 5.26 4.03 6.12
CA PRO A 161 6.27 4.65 6.98
C PRO A 161 7.11 3.68 7.79
N GLU A 162 6.65 2.42 7.94
CA GLU A 162 7.36 1.36 8.64
C GLU A 162 8.52 0.77 7.82
N GLY A 163 8.58 1.02 6.50
CA GLY A 163 9.57 0.46 5.58
C GLY A 163 9.52 -1.07 5.44
N THR A 164 8.69 -1.74 6.20
CA THR A 164 8.47 -3.19 6.19
C THR A 164 7.02 -3.47 6.64
N ARG A 165 6.55 -4.72 6.47
CA ARG A 165 5.22 -5.11 7.01
C ARG A 165 5.22 -5.01 8.54
N THR A 166 4.12 -4.47 9.08
CA THR A 166 3.87 -4.30 10.53
C THR A 166 4.12 -5.61 11.28
N LYS A 167 4.91 -5.56 12.33
CA LYS A 167 5.18 -6.73 13.18
C LYS A 167 4.18 -6.78 14.35
N ALA A 168 4.57 -6.27 15.51
CA ALA A 168 3.71 -6.23 16.70
C ALA A 168 3.12 -4.82 16.93
N GLU A 169 3.98 -3.81 16.91
CA GLU A 169 3.60 -2.41 17.09
C GLU A 169 3.94 -1.60 15.86
N ILE A 170 3.11 -0.61 15.57
CA ILE A 170 3.36 0.35 14.50
C ILE A 170 4.42 1.33 14.96
N CYS A 171 5.50 1.40 14.22
CA CYS A 171 6.59 2.34 14.45
C CYS A 171 7.06 2.93 13.13
N PHE A 172 6.96 4.24 12.99
CA PHE A 172 7.28 4.95 11.77
C PHE A 172 8.73 5.43 11.75
N HIS A 173 9.35 5.37 10.59
CA HIS A 173 10.65 5.98 10.35
C HIS A 173 10.52 7.50 10.27
N LYS A 174 11.40 8.22 10.98
CA LYS A 174 11.44 9.69 10.99
C LYS A 174 11.64 10.31 9.61
N ALA A 175 12.22 9.56 8.68
CA ALA A 175 12.43 9.97 7.29
C ALA A 175 11.13 10.35 6.58
N VAL A 176 9.99 9.71 6.93
CA VAL A 176 8.68 10.03 6.35
C VAL A 176 8.18 11.41 6.80
N SER A 177 8.37 11.77 8.07
CA SER A 177 8.03 13.10 8.57
C SER A 177 8.94 14.19 7.98
N TYR A 178 10.21 13.87 7.73
CA TYR A 178 11.12 14.75 7.00
C TYR A 178 10.62 14.97 5.57
N LEU A 179 10.31 13.88 4.85
CA LEU A 179 9.75 13.93 3.51
C LEU A 179 8.46 14.77 3.45
N ALA A 180 7.57 14.59 4.41
CA ALA A 180 6.31 15.33 4.49
C ALA A 180 6.54 16.83 4.60
N ILE A 181 7.36 17.29 5.54
CA ILE A 181 7.62 18.72 5.79
C ILE A 181 8.35 19.39 4.62
N HIS A 182 9.21 18.65 3.89
CA HIS A 182 10.03 19.23 2.83
C HIS A 182 9.45 19.08 1.41
N GLY A 183 8.43 18.24 1.23
CA GLY A 183 7.92 17.93 -0.11
C GLY A 183 6.41 18.01 -0.27
N ALA A 184 5.63 17.81 0.79
CA ALA A 184 4.19 17.73 0.69
C ALA A 184 3.49 19.00 1.21
N GLU A 185 2.31 19.28 0.65
CA GLU A 185 1.40 20.31 1.15
C GLU A 185 0.40 19.73 2.17
N SER A 186 0.09 18.46 2.04
CA SER A 186 -0.74 17.74 3.01
C SER A 186 -0.32 16.28 3.16
N ILE A 187 -0.68 15.68 4.30
CA ILE A 187 -0.51 14.27 4.58
C ILE A 187 -1.87 13.63 4.84
N LYS A 188 -2.20 12.61 4.04
CA LYS A 188 -3.41 11.78 4.20
C LYS A 188 -3.05 10.52 4.96
N MET A 189 -3.77 10.24 6.02
CA MET A 189 -3.53 9.12 6.91
C MET A 189 -4.61 8.04 6.70
N LEU A 190 -4.18 6.82 6.39
CA LEU A 190 -5.05 5.67 6.20
C LEU A 190 -4.63 4.56 7.16
N TYR A 191 -5.58 3.84 7.72
CA TYR A 191 -5.32 2.71 8.60
C TYR A 191 -5.91 1.44 7.98
N ILE A 192 -5.07 0.42 7.83
CA ILE A 192 -5.45 -0.88 7.29
C ILE A 192 -5.53 -1.89 8.44
N ASP A 193 -6.73 -2.39 8.66
CA ASP A 193 -7.00 -3.43 9.64
C ASP A 193 -7.18 -4.77 8.93
N ALA A 194 -6.30 -5.72 9.22
CA ALA A 194 -6.32 -7.08 8.69
C ALA A 194 -6.67 -8.04 9.82
N HIS A 195 -7.93 -8.42 9.92
CA HIS A 195 -8.47 -9.20 11.04
C HIS A 195 -7.85 -10.59 11.21
N GLN A 196 -7.37 -11.21 10.13
CA GLN A 196 -6.79 -12.55 10.21
C GLN A 196 -5.27 -12.52 10.03
N ASN A 197 -4.61 -13.42 10.74
CA ASN A 197 -3.17 -13.64 10.64
C ASN A 197 -2.81 -14.40 9.34
N ALA A 198 -2.96 -13.75 8.18
CA ALA A 198 -2.57 -14.32 6.91
C ALA A 198 -1.74 -13.33 6.08
N LEU A 199 -0.83 -13.87 5.29
CA LEU A 199 0.06 -13.09 4.41
C LEU A 199 0.93 -12.06 5.15
N LYS A 200 1.15 -12.29 6.46
CA LYS A 200 2.09 -11.51 7.28
C LYS A 200 3.53 -11.81 6.87
N LYS A 201 4.45 -10.97 7.34
CA LYS A 201 5.89 -11.20 7.17
C LYS A 201 6.27 -12.56 7.75
N GLU A 202 7.10 -13.35 7.04
CA GLU A 202 7.60 -14.68 7.43
C GLU A 202 6.54 -15.80 7.46
N GLN A 203 5.27 -15.48 7.17
CA GLN A 203 4.23 -16.50 7.07
C GLN A 203 4.24 -17.14 5.68
N LYS A 204 4.12 -18.46 5.64
CA LYS A 204 4.00 -19.22 4.39
C LYS A 204 2.64 -18.93 3.74
N TRP A 205 2.60 -18.78 2.42
CA TRP A 205 1.40 -18.38 1.67
C TRP A 205 0.23 -19.37 1.80
N TYR A 206 0.52 -20.64 2.09
CA TYR A 206 -0.47 -21.69 2.28
C TYR A 206 -0.96 -21.80 3.73
N ASN A 207 -0.37 -21.11 4.68
CA ASN A 207 -0.87 -21.03 6.05
C ASN A 207 -1.99 -20.00 6.13
N VAL A 208 -3.17 -20.40 5.68
CA VAL A 208 -4.34 -19.53 5.58
C VAL A 208 -5.41 -19.94 6.60
N PRO A 209 -6.15 -18.99 7.17
CA PRO A 209 -7.25 -19.31 8.07
C PRO A 209 -8.42 -19.94 7.31
N THR A 210 -9.24 -20.72 8.00
CA THR A 210 -10.46 -21.30 7.45
C THR A 210 -11.55 -20.26 7.15
N LYS A 211 -11.46 -19.08 7.76
CA LYS A 211 -12.37 -17.94 7.50
C LYS A 211 -11.82 -17.04 6.37
N ARG A 212 -12.69 -16.24 5.76
CA ARG A 212 -12.31 -15.23 4.74
C ARG A 212 -11.34 -14.23 5.34
N LEU A 213 -10.33 -13.83 4.56
CA LEU A 213 -9.46 -12.73 4.93
C LEU A 213 -10.25 -11.43 4.87
N THR A 214 -10.41 -10.77 6.01
CA THR A 214 -11.20 -9.54 6.10
C THR A 214 -10.29 -8.35 6.29
N TYR A 215 -10.46 -7.36 5.42
CA TYR A 215 -9.73 -6.10 5.45
C TYR A 215 -10.70 -4.94 5.62
N LYS A 216 -10.37 -4.04 6.54
CA LYS A 216 -11.09 -2.77 6.68
C LYS A 216 -10.10 -1.63 6.55
N ILE A 217 -10.41 -0.66 5.70
CA ILE A 217 -9.54 0.48 5.47
C ILE A 217 -10.27 1.72 5.97
N TYR A 218 -9.65 2.37 6.94
CA TYR A 218 -10.18 3.55 7.62
C TYR A 218 -9.45 4.80 7.17
N ASP A 219 -10.19 5.86 7.02
CA ASP A 219 -9.69 7.20 6.80
C ASP A 219 -9.47 7.85 8.18
N LEU A 220 -8.20 8.11 8.55
CA LEU A 220 -7.85 8.79 9.80
C LEU A 220 -7.79 10.31 9.65
N GLY A 221 -8.13 10.81 8.46
CA GLY A 221 -8.13 12.25 8.18
C GLY A 221 -6.91 12.72 7.40
N GLU A 222 -6.81 14.02 7.29
CA GLU A 222 -5.77 14.73 6.56
C GLU A 222 -5.21 15.85 7.42
N GLN A 223 -3.89 16.01 7.42
CA GLN A 223 -3.20 17.13 8.06
C GLN A 223 -2.64 18.06 6.98
N ASN A 224 -3.05 19.32 6.98
CA ASN A 224 -2.41 20.38 6.22
C ASN A 224 -1.01 20.64 6.80
N LEU A 225 0.01 20.65 5.95
CA LEU A 225 1.40 20.85 6.37
C LEU A 225 1.90 22.28 6.13
N LEU A 226 1.19 23.07 5.34
CA LEU A 226 1.56 24.47 5.08
C LEU A 226 1.55 25.30 6.37
N ASP A 227 0.52 25.10 7.20
CA ASP A 227 0.34 25.84 8.46
C ASP A 227 0.75 25.00 9.69
N PHE A 228 1.15 23.75 9.51
CA PHE A 228 1.49 22.87 10.61
C PHE A 228 2.72 23.39 11.36
N GLU A 229 2.52 23.82 12.62
CA GLU A 229 3.58 24.31 13.51
C GLU A 229 4.48 25.36 12.84
N ILE A 230 3.87 26.29 12.08
CA ILE A 230 4.55 27.27 11.21
C ILE A 230 5.57 28.16 11.96
N ASN A 231 5.34 28.38 13.25
CA ASN A 231 6.23 29.19 14.09
C ASN A 231 7.51 28.43 14.53
N LYS A 232 7.63 27.12 14.21
CA LYS A 232 8.77 26.30 14.55
C LYS A 232 9.73 26.14 13.37
N THR A 233 10.99 25.91 13.68
CA THR A 233 11.99 25.55 12.64
C THR A 233 11.67 24.16 12.05
N ASN A 234 12.09 23.92 10.81
CA ASN A 234 11.82 22.65 10.13
C ASN A 234 12.22 21.40 10.92
N PRO A 235 13.37 21.33 11.63
CA PRO A 235 13.70 20.18 12.47
C PRO A 235 12.68 19.94 13.61
N LEU A 236 12.15 21.01 14.21
CA LEU A 236 11.12 20.91 15.25
C LEU A 236 9.77 20.50 14.67
N ARG A 237 9.39 21.02 13.49
CA ARG A 237 8.19 20.60 12.75
C ARG A 237 8.25 19.09 12.42
N VAL A 238 9.38 18.61 11.93
CA VAL A 238 9.61 17.18 11.64
C VAL A 238 9.43 16.33 12.89
N ARG A 239 9.99 16.77 14.04
CA ARG A 239 9.86 16.04 15.31
C ARG A 239 8.40 16.03 15.79
N ALA A 240 7.72 17.18 15.73
CA ALA A 240 6.32 17.30 16.13
C ALA A 240 5.42 16.41 15.26
N LEU A 241 5.60 16.43 13.93
CA LEU A 241 4.84 15.58 13.01
C LEU A 241 5.10 14.10 13.27
N HIS A 242 6.35 13.71 13.50
CA HIS A 242 6.71 12.33 13.81
C HIS A 242 6.02 11.81 15.07
N CYS A 243 6.00 12.61 16.15
CA CYS A 243 5.29 12.27 17.39
C CYS A 243 3.78 12.15 17.15
N LEU A 244 3.18 13.11 16.45
CA LEU A 244 1.75 13.11 16.11
C LEU A 244 1.33 11.87 15.34
N LEU A 245 2.07 11.53 14.27
CA LEU A 245 1.77 10.37 13.44
C LEU A 245 1.85 9.06 14.23
N ASN A 246 2.92 8.85 15.01
CA ASN A 246 3.04 7.65 15.85
C ASN A 246 1.91 7.58 16.88
N GLN A 247 1.55 8.68 17.53
CA GLN A 247 0.46 8.72 18.50
C GLN A 247 -0.87 8.32 17.87
N ILE A 248 -1.23 8.89 16.71
CA ILE A 248 -2.49 8.59 16.00
C ILE A 248 -2.56 7.09 15.69
N TYR A 249 -1.51 6.53 15.08
CA TYR A 249 -1.53 5.14 14.65
C TYR A 249 -1.45 4.14 15.81
N GLN A 250 -0.72 4.44 16.87
CA GLN A 250 -0.66 3.60 18.07
C GLN A 250 -2.00 3.60 18.83
N THR A 251 -2.65 4.77 18.92
CA THR A 251 -4.00 4.86 19.51
C THR A 251 -4.99 4.03 18.71
N GLN A 252 -5.00 4.20 17.39
CA GLN A 252 -5.88 3.43 16.50
C GLN A 252 -5.59 1.92 16.60
N GLN A 253 -4.34 1.49 16.70
CA GLN A 253 -3.98 0.09 16.87
C GLN A 253 -4.49 -0.48 18.20
N LYS A 254 -4.36 0.28 19.30
CA LYS A 254 -4.85 -0.15 20.63
C LYS A 254 -6.37 -0.30 20.66
N GLU A 255 -7.10 0.64 20.09
CA GLU A 255 -8.57 0.58 19.99
C GLU A 255 -9.03 -0.66 19.23
N ARG A 256 -8.38 -1.00 18.11
CA ARG A 256 -8.72 -2.17 17.30
C ARG A 256 -8.38 -3.48 18.01
N ASN A 257 -7.21 -3.57 18.64
CA ASN A 257 -6.82 -4.75 19.40
C ASN A 257 -7.73 -4.97 20.62
N GLY A 258 -8.26 -3.91 21.21
CA GLY A 258 -9.25 -3.99 22.30
C GLY A 258 -10.60 -4.52 21.85
N THR A 259 -11.07 -4.10 20.67
CA THR A 259 -12.37 -4.54 20.10
C THR A 259 -12.36 -6.01 19.67
N THR A 260 -11.21 -6.51 19.19
CA THR A 260 -11.08 -7.91 18.71
C THR A 260 -11.04 -8.96 19.83
N LYS A 261 -10.94 -8.54 21.10
CA LYS A 261 -10.99 -9.47 22.27
C LYS A 261 -12.41 -9.84 22.70
N TYR A 262 -13.43 -9.20 22.15
CA TYR A 262 -14.83 -9.39 22.53
C TYR A 262 -15.71 -9.99 21.41
N ASP A 263 -15.14 -10.22 20.19
CA ASP A 263 -15.77 -10.93 19.05
C ASP A 263 -15.14 -12.35 18.87
#